data_2a8cf4d40aa66b806330a36786daaae4
#
_entry.id   2a8cf4d40aa66b806330a36786daaae4
#
_cell.length_a   1.000
_cell.length_b   1.000
_cell.length_c   1.000
_cell.angle_alpha   90.00
_cell.angle_beta   90.00
_cell.angle_gamma   90.00
#
_symmetry.space_group_name_H-M   'P 1'
#
loop_
_entity.id
_entity.type
_entity.pdbx_description
1 polymer ?
#
loop_
_entity_poly.entity_id
_entity_poly.type
_entity_poly.pdbx_seq_one_letter_code
_entity_poly.pdbx_strand_id
1 'polypeptide(L)'
;QMQKINPPPYIPGMDAAGVIDQIGEGVETDLKEGDSVMAMVVPSGDHGAYKENIVLDQNAIVKAPKETTHAQASTLPMNSLTARLSLDLLGLEEGHVLAVTGSPGAYGGYVVQLAKAEGLIVIADSNDSDKDLLISMGVDVIIPRGEGFAERIRQEFPNGVDGIADGALLNESAIDAVKDGGSFTSVRGFKGEPQREIEFTTTWVTAYDC
;
A
#
# COMPACT_ATOMS: atom_id res chain seq x y z
N GLN A 1 19.32 8.04 2.96
CA GLN A 1 19.87 9.09 2.07
C GLN A 1 18.90 10.24 2.07
N MET A 2 19.26 11.39 2.63
CA MET A 2 18.48 12.61 2.45
C MET A 2 18.46 12.91 0.95
N GLN A 3 17.27 12.88 0.34
CA GLN A 3 17.09 13.41 -1.00
C GLN A 3 17.64 14.84 -1.01
N LYS A 4 18.44 15.18 -2.01
CA LYS A 4 18.84 16.58 -2.23
C LYS A 4 17.55 17.38 -2.36
N ILE A 5 17.30 18.25 -1.40
CA ILE A 5 16.15 19.15 -1.43
C ILE A 5 16.38 20.07 -2.64
N ASN A 6 15.56 19.91 -3.65
CA ASN A 6 15.57 20.83 -4.80
C ASN A 6 15.22 22.26 -4.32
N PRO A 7 15.73 23.31 -4.95
CA PRO A 7 15.30 24.67 -4.60
C PRO A 7 13.81 24.88 -4.86
N PRO A 8 13.13 25.74 -4.08
CA PRO A 8 11.73 26.08 -4.32
C PRO A 8 11.50 26.64 -5.74
N PRO A 9 10.29 26.56 -6.30
CA PRO A 9 9.05 26.16 -5.61
C PRO A 9 8.91 24.63 -5.45
N TYR A 10 8.23 24.22 -4.36
CA TYR A 10 7.87 22.82 -4.11
C TYR A 10 6.37 22.65 -4.32
N ILE A 11 5.97 21.74 -5.18
CA ILE A 11 4.58 21.32 -5.33
C ILE A 11 4.45 19.87 -4.85
N PRO A 12 3.76 19.64 -3.74
CA PRO A 12 3.55 18.30 -3.21
C PRO A 12 2.43 17.57 -3.94
N GLY A 13 2.14 16.34 -3.47
CA GLY A 13 1.04 15.50 -3.94
C GLY A 13 1.54 14.37 -4.81
N MET A 14 1.12 13.15 -4.45
CA MET A 14 1.52 11.91 -5.13
C MET A 14 0.36 11.25 -5.86
N ASP A 15 -0.86 11.71 -5.63
CA ASP A 15 -2.09 11.17 -6.20
C ASP A 15 -2.85 12.26 -6.93
N ALA A 16 -3.29 11.98 -8.13
CA ALA A 16 -4.10 12.87 -8.93
C ALA A 16 -5.31 12.15 -9.53
N ALA A 17 -6.41 12.87 -9.70
CA ALA A 17 -7.51 12.44 -10.54
C ALA A 17 -8.13 13.66 -11.21
N GLY A 18 -8.57 13.50 -12.44
CA GLY A 18 -9.11 14.59 -13.22
C GLY A 18 -9.59 14.13 -14.59
N VAL A 19 -9.60 15.08 -15.52
CA VAL A 19 -10.00 14.82 -16.91
C VAL A 19 -8.81 15.15 -17.81
N ILE A 20 -8.59 14.33 -18.83
CA ILE A 20 -7.59 14.62 -19.86
C ILE A 20 -8.10 15.81 -20.69
N ASP A 21 -7.37 16.91 -20.69
CA ASP A 21 -7.67 18.08 -21.53
C ASP A 21 -6.88 18.09 -22.83
N GLN A 22 -5.69 17.46 -22.84
CA GLN A 22 -4.85 17.38 -24.03
C GLN A 22 -3.97 16.15 -24.02
N ILE A 23 -3.77 15.51 -25.18
CA ILE A 23 -2.79 14.45 -25.40
C ILE A 23 -1.67 15.00 -26.30
N GLY A 24 -0.41 14.79 -25.88
CA GLY A 24 0.76 15.25 -26.62
C GLY A 24 0.89 14.57 -27.98
N GLU A 25 1.52 15.26 -28.93
CA GLU A 25 1.77 14.73 -30.26
C GLU A 25 2.68 13.47 -30.20
N GLY A 26 2.29 12.41 -30.89
CA GLY A 26 3.04 11.15 -30.94
C GLY A 26 2.86 10.23 -29.72
N VAL A 27 1.99 10.55 -28.78
CA VAL A 27 1.65 9.66 -27.66
C VAL A 27 0.74 8.55 -28.15
N GLU A 28 1.16 7.30 -27.96
CA GLU A 28 0.39 6.09 -28.28
C GLU A 28 -0.36 5.62 -27.02
N THR A 29 -1.66 5.83 -26.95
CA THR A 29 -2.48 5.46 -25.81
C THR A 29 -3.94 5.20 -26.20
N ASP A 30 -4.62 4.34 -25.43
CA ASP A 30 -6.07 4.12 -25.56
C ASP A 30 -6.91 5.20 -24.86
N LEU A 31 -6.27 6.12 -24.14
CA LEU A 31 -6.93 7.25 -23.49
C LEU A 31 -7.29 8.33 -24.51
N LYS A 32 -8.32 9.13 -24.19
CA LYS A 32 -8.82 10.22 -25.05
C LYS A 32 -9.03 11.48 -24.22
N GLU A 33 -8.96 12.62 -24.89
CA GLU A 33 -9.43 13.89 -24.32
C GLU A 33 -10.88 13.74 -23.85
N GLY A 34 -11.15 14.21 -22.63
CA GLY A 34 -12.41 14.05 -21.93
C GLY A 34 -12.53 12.77 -21.06
N ASP A 35 -11.58 11.84 -21.13
CA ASP A 35 -11.58 10.68 -20.24
C ASP A 35 -11.31 11.08 -18.79
N SER A 36 -12.10 10.51 -17.87
CA SER A 36 -11.86 10.59 -16.43
C SER A 36 -10.74 9.63 -16.05
N VAL A 37 -9.68 10.16 -15.41
CA VAL A 37 -8.46 9.41 -15.13
C VAL A 37 -7.99 9.62 -13.70
N MET A 38 -7.14 8.69 -13.26
CA MET A 38 -6.35 8.82 -12.04
C MET A 38 -4.88 8.53 -12.34
N ALA A 39 -3.98 9.05 -11.53
CA ALA A 39 -2.56 8.94 -11.76
C ALA A 39 -1.75 8.94 -10.47
N MET A 40 -0.63 8.20 -10.49
CA MET A 40 0.42 8.37 -9.50
C MET A 40 1.40 9.44 -9.97
N VAL A 41 1.80 10.32 -9.07
CA VAL A 41 2.77 11.38 -9.33
C VAL A 41 3.96 11.22 -8.40
N VAL A 42 5.17 11.26 -8.93
CA VAL A 42 6.39 11.33 -8.11
C VAL A 42 6.80 12.80 -8.00
N PRO A 43 6.62 13.45 -6.84
CA PRO A 43 6.92 14.87 -6.70
C PRO A 43 8.41 15.16 -6.86
N SER A 44 8.74 16.18 -7.65
CA SER A 44 10.11 16.65 -7.84
C SER A 44 10.15 18.12 -8.21
N GLY A 45 10.66 18.98 -7.34
CA GLY A 45 10.68 20.42 -7.55
C GLY A 45 9.27 21.00 -7.69
N ASP A 46 8.96 21.60 -8.83
CA ASP A 46 7.65 22.14 -9.17
C ASP A 46 6.67 21.12 -9.75
N HIS A 47 7.06 19.86 -9.84
CA HIS A 47 6.23 18.77 -10.31
C HIS A 47 5.61 18.02 -9.12
N GLY A 48 4.29 18.05 -9.01
CA GLY A 48 3.49 17.39 -7.98
C GLY A 48 2.00 17.53 -8.27
N ALA A 49 1.16 16.72 -7.62
CA ALA A 49 -0.26 16.62 -7.92
C ALA A 49 -1.10 17.83 -7.45
N TYR A 50 -0.56 18.72 -6.59
CA TYR A 50 -1.30 19.90 -6.11
C TYR A 50 -1.28 21.02 -7.15
N LYS A 51 -1.86 20.73 -8.32
CA LYS A 51 -1.99 21.66 -9.45
C LYS A 51 -3.38 21.54 -10.08
N GLU A 52 -3.81 22.61 -10.72
CA GLU A 52 -5.02 22.60 -11.55
C GLU A 52 -4.82 21.79 -12.83
N ASN A 53 -3.63 21.90 -13.44
CA ASN A 53 -3.21 21.13 -14.61
C ASN A 53 -1.82 20.54 -14.36
N ILE A 54 -1.63 19.31 -14.77
CA ILE A 54 -0.36 18.59 -14.66
C ILE A 54 -0.08 17.81 -15.95
N VAL A 55 1.18 17.82 -16.38
CA VAL A 55 1.64 16.97 -17.49
C VAL A 55 2.27 15.71 -16.92
N LEU A 56 1.81 14.57 -17.35
CA LEU A 56 2.26 13.26 -16.87
C LEU A 56 2.65 12.35 -18.02
N ASP A 57 3.53 11.40 -17.75
CA ASP A 57 3.80 10.29 -18.65
C ASP A 57 2.53 9.41 -18.77
N GLN A 58 2.28 8.91 -20.00
CA GLN A 58 1.11 8.06 -20.25
C GLN A 58 1.07 6.81 -19.36
N ASN A 59 2.22 6.27 -19.00
CA ASN A 59 2.31 5.08 -18.15
C ASN A 59 1.96 5.34 -16.68
N ALA A 60 1.92 6.62 -16.28
CA ALA A 60 1.50 7.02 -14.93
C ALA A 60 -0.02 7.23 -14.81
N ILE A 61 -0.77 7.07 -15.90
CA ILE A 61 -2.19 7.45 -16.00
C ILE A 61 -3.04 6.23 -16.36
N VAL A 62 -4.14 6.04 -15.63
CA VAL A 62 -5.16 5.03 -15.94
C VAL A 62 -6.55 5.64 -15.86
N LYS A 63 -7.54 5.01 -16.51
CA LYS A 63 -8.94 5.40 -16.35
C LYS A 63 -9.37 5.31 -14.89
N ALA A 64 -10.03 6.35 -14.40
CA ALA A 64 -10.67 6.31 -13.09
C ALA A 64 -11.75 5.22 -13.06
N PRO A 65 -12.00 4.57 -11.91
CA PRO A 65 -13.10 3.62 -11.80
C PRO A 65 -14.44 4.28 -12.16
N LYS A 66 -15.31 3.52 -12.81
CA LYS A 66 -16.65 4.02 -13.17
C LYS A 66 -17.41 4.42 -11.90
N GLU A 67 -18.25 5.43 -12.03
CA GLU A 67 -19.12 5.92 -10.95
C GLU A 67 -18.39 6.48 -9.72
N THR A 68 -17.08 6.77 -9.83
CA THR A 68 -16.34 7.47 -8.78
C THR A 68 -16.23 8.97 -9.09
N THR A 69 -16.25 9.78 -8.05
CA THR A 69 -15.82 11.18 -8.15
C THR A 69 -14.30 11.27 -8.27
N HIS A 70 -13.76 12.37 -8.81
CA HIS A 70 -12.31 12.58 -8.85
C HIS A 70 -11.69 12.57 -7.44
N ALA A 71 -12.41 13.07 -6.42
CA ALA A 71 -11.97 13.01 -5.03
C ALA A 71 -11.80 11.57 -4.53
N GLN A 72 -12.73 10.68 -4.88
CA GLN A 72 -12.60 9.25 -4.57
C GLN A 72 -11.48 8.60 -5.38
N ALA A 73 -11.44 8.83 -6.69
CA ALA A 73 -10.41 8.25 -7.55
C ALA A 73 -8.99 8.66 -7.13
N SER A 74 -8.78 9.90 -6.68
CA SER A 74 -7.48 10.38 -6.20
C SER A 74 -7.01 9.75 -4.88
N THR A 75 -7.82 8.99 -4.18
CA THR A 75 -7.37 8.25 -2.98
C THR A 75 -6.72 6.91 -3.31
N LEU A 76 -6.85 6.45 -4.54
CA LEU A 76 -6.44 5.10 -4.95
C LEU A 76 -4.94 4.97 -5.25
N PRO A 77 -4.30 5.81 -6.11
CA PRO A 77 -3.07 5.42 -6.81
C PRO A 77 -1.94 4.98 -5.90
N MET A 78 -1.41 5.87 -5.06
CA MET A 78 -0.23 5.57 -4.24
C MET A 78 -0.48 4.43 -3.24
N ASN A 79 -1.59 4.49 -2.50
CA ASN A 79 -1.83 3.51 -1.45
C ASN A 79 -2.19 2.12 -2.02
N SER A 80 -2.96 2.03 -3.10
CA SER A 80 -3.29 0.73 -3.71
C SER A 80 -2.08 0.10 -4.38
N LEU A 81 -1.24 0.87 -5.07
CA LEU A 81 0.03 0.38 -5.64
C LEU A 81 1.00 -0.07 -4.56
N THR A 82 1.10 0.67 -3.45
CA THR A 82 1.91 0.26 -2.31
C THR A 82 1.41 -1.05 -1.70
N ALA A 83 0.08 -1.19 -1.54
CA ALA A 83 -0.51 -2.42 -1.03
C ALA A 83 -0.28 -3.61 -1.99
N ARG A 84 -0.46 -3.40 -3.30
CA ARG A 84 -0.20 -4.43 -4.32
C ARG A 84 1.24 -4.89 -4.27
N LEU A 85 2.18 -3.94 -4.33
CA LEU A 85 3.62 -4.24 -4.25
C LEU A 85 3.99 -4.99 -2.96
N SER A 86 3.37 -4.62 -1.83
CA SER A 86 3.60 -5.33 -0.57
C SER A 86 3.19 -6.81 -0.65
N LEU A 87 2.03 -7.10 -1.24
CA LEU A 87 1.56 -8.48 -1.41
C LEU A 87 2.44 -9.26 -2.40
N ASP A 88 2.87 -8.62 -3.49
CA ASP A 88 3.78 -9.25 -4.45
C ASP A 88 5.13 -9.60 -3.81
N LEU A 89 5.69 -8.69 -2.99
CA LEU A 89 6.93 -8.90 -2.27
C LEU A 89 6.84 -9.98 -1.17
N LEU A 90 5.66 -10.15 -0.57
CA LEU A 90 5.43 -11.20 0.43
C LEU A 90 5.32 -12.58 -0.20
N GLY A 91 4.89 -12.69 -1.46
CA GLY A 91 4.82 -13.94 -2.21
C GLY A 91 3.88 -14.98 -1.58
N LEU A 92 2.80 -14.55 -0.93
CA LEU A 92 1.87 -15.44 -0.24
C LEU A 92 0.89 -16.08 -1.24
N GLU A 93 0.44 -17.28 -0.91
CA GLU A 93 -0.52 -18.06 -1.70
C GLU A 93 -1.87 -18.16 -0.98
N GLU A 94 -2.94 -18.51 -1.71
CA GLU A 94 -4.27 -18.77 -1.15
C GLU A 94 -4.21 -19.68 0.09
N GLY A 95 -4.90 -19.30 1.15
CA GLY A 95 -4.91 -19.99 2.44
C GLY A 95 -3.75 -19.64 3.39
N HIS A 96 -2.72 -18.93 2.92
CA HIS A 96 -1.68 -18.42 3.83
C HIS A 96 -2.24 -17.36 4.77
N VAL A 97 -1.60 -17.21 5.92
CA VAL A 97 -1.99 -16.26 6.98
C VAL A 97 -1.15 -15.00 6.88
N LEU A 98 -1.80 -13.87 6.64
CA LEU A 98 -1.19 -12.53 6.59
C LEU A 98 -1.61 -11.70 7.81
N ALA A 99 -0.66 -11.16 8.54
CA ALA A 99 -0.93 -10.12 9.53
C ALA A 99 -0.67 -8.73 8.92
N VAL A 100 -1.61 -7.82 9.14
CA VAL A 100 -1.52 -6.44 8.66
C VAL A 100 -1.51 -5.51 9.85
N THR A 101 -0.51 -4.63 9.96
CA THR A 101 -0.45 -3.60 10.99
C THR A 101 -0.88 -2.25 10.43
N GLY A 102 -1.52 -1.42 11.25
CA GLY A 102 -2.14 -0.18 10.77
C GLY A 102 -3.34 -0.45 9.84
N SER A 103 -4.03 -1.55 10.04
CA SER A 103 -5.06 -2.10 9.15
C SER A 103 -6.21 -1.14 8.83
N PRO A 104 -6.72 -0.27 9.75
CA PRO A 104 -7.77 0.68 9.41
C PRO A 104 -7.28 1.90 8.60
N GLY A 105 -5.96 2.06 8.45
CA GLY A 105 -5.37 3.13 7.65
C GLY A 105 -5.55 2.92 6.15
N ALA A 106 -5.27 3.96 5.35
CA ALA A 106 -5.44 3.90 3.89
C ALA A 106 -4.64 2.75 3.26
N TYR A 107 -3.34 2.63 3.55
CA TYR A 107 -2.51 1.54 3.07
C TYR A 107 -3.01 0.17 3.59
N GLY A 108 -3.18 0.04 4.92
CA GLY A 108 -3.57 -1.22 5.54
C GLY A 108 -4.93 -1.72 5.05
N GLY A 109 -5.89 -0.82 4.86
CA GLY A 109 -7.21 -1.16 4.32
C GLY A 109 -7.17 -1.68 2.89
N TYR A 110 -6.27 -1.18 2.03
CA TYR A 110 -6.07 -1.75 0.70
C TYR A 110 -5.37 -3.11 0.76
N VAL A 111 -4.36 -3.28 1.64
CA VAL A 111 -3.72 -4.59 1.85
C VAL A 111 -4.75 -5.63 2.26
N VAL A 112 -5.60 -5.33 3.26
CA VAL A 112 -6.66 -6.23 3.74
C VAL A 112 -7.57 -6.66 2.60
N GLN A 113 -8.13 -5.71 1.86
CA GLN A 113 -9.10 -6.00 0.80
C GLN A 113 -8.48 -6.80 -0.36
N LEU A 114 -7.27 -6.46 -0.79
CA LEU A 114 -6.55 -7.20 -1.83
C LEU A 114 -6.20 -8.62 -1.36
N ALA A 115 -5.69 -8.77 -0.14
CA ALA A 115 -5.36 -10.06 0.46
C ALA A 115 -6.60 -10.96 0.57
N LYS A 116 -7.74 -10.41 0.97
CA LYS A 116 -9.01 -11.16 0.98
C LYS A 116 -9.47 -11.58 -0.40
N ALA A 117 -9.29 -10.74 -1.41
CA ALA A 117 -9.61 -11.07 -2.80
C ALA A 117 -8.72 -12.20 -3.36
N GLU A 118 -7.51 -12.36 -2.81
CA GLU A 118 -6.56 -13.44 -3.16
C GLU A 118 -6.71 -14.70 -2.28
N GLY A 119 -7.71 -14.74 -1.42
CA GLY A 119 -8.01 -15.91 -0.60
C GLY A 119 -7.11 -16.09 0.62
N LEU A 120 -6.38 -15.05 1.05
CA LEU A 120 -5.58 -15.11 2.26
C LEU A 120 -6.46 -15.07 3.52
N ILE A 121 -5.95 -15.66 4.61
CA ILE A 121 -6.48 -15.48 5.95
C ILE A 121 -5.84 -14.23 6.54
N VAL A 122 -6.64 -13.21 6.87
CA VAL A 122 -6.13 -11.90 7.28
C VAL A 122 -6.36 -11.64 8.76
N ILE A 123 -5.26 -11.34 9.46
CA ILE A 123 -5.26 -10.84 10.84
C ILE A 123 -5.02 -9.33 10.78
N ALA A 124 -5.85 -8.54 11.44
CA ALA A 124 -5.76 -7.09 11.51
C ALA A 124 -5.59 -6.59 12.93
N ASP A 125 -4.72 -5.59 13.13
CA ASP A 125 -4.65 -4.86 14.38
C ASP A 125 -5.73 -3.76 14.43
N SER A 126 -6.42 -3.59 15.57
CA SER A 126 -7.48 -2.60 15.68
C SER A 126 -7.61 -1.98 17.07
N ASN A 127 -8.12 -0.75 17.10
CA ASN A 127 -8.83 -0.20 18.24
C ASN A 127 -10.30 -0.60 18.14
N ASP A 128 -11.05 -0.46 19.27
CA ASP A 128 -12.47 -0.82 19.30
C ASP A 128 -13.30 -0.02 18.29
N SER A 129 -12.96 1.24 18.04
CA SER A 129 -13.66 2.11 17.08
C SER A 129 -13.59 1.66 15.62
N ASP A 130 -12.61 0.84 15.28
CA ASP A 130 -12.31 0.49 13.88
C ASP A 130 -12.77 -0.94 13.54
N LYS A 131 -13.27 -1.70 14.52
CA LYS A 131 -13.65 -3.11 14.34
C LYS A 131 -14.70 -3.32 13.25
N ASP A 132 -15.77 -2.52 13.27
CA ASP A 132 -16.85 -2.66 12.29
C ASP A 132 -16.35 -2.41 10.84
N LEU A 133 -15.43 -1.46 10.68
CA LEU A 133 -14.79 -1.20 9.40
C LEU A 133 -14.00 -2.43 8.92
N LEU A 134 -13.17 -3.02 9.77
CA LEU A 134 -12.36 -4.20 9.43
C LEU A 134 -13.23 -5.43 9.14
N ILE A 135 -14.30 -5.64 9.90
CA ILE A 135 -15.28 -6.70 9.62
C ILE A 135 -15.90 -6.49 8.23
N SER A 136 -16.25 -5.25 7.87
CA SER A 136 -16.81 -4.94 6.56
C SER A 136 -15.84 -5.19 5.40
N MET A 137 -14.53 -5.15 5.66
CA MET A 137 -13.47 -5.48 4.70
C MET A 137 -13.19 -6.99 4.60
N GLY A 138 -13.82 -7.82 5.44
CA GLY A 138 -13.69 -9.27 5.42
C GLY A 138 -12.51 -9.83 6.23
N VAL A 139 -11.99 -9.09 7.20
CA VAL A 139 -10.93 -9.56 8.10
C VAL A 139 -11.40 -10.80 8.87
N ASP A 140 -10.53 -11.81 8.96
CA ASP A 140 -10.85 -13.09 9.63
C ASP A 140 -10.60 -13.01 11.14
N VAL A 141 -9.52 -12.34 11.57
CA VAL A 141 -9.14 -12.21 12.98
C VAL A 141 -8.77 -10.77 13.28
N ILE A 142 -9.36 -10.22 14.34
CA ILE A 142 -9.03 -8.87 14.81
C ILE A 142 -8.35 -8.99 16.17
N ILE A 143 -7.14 -8.45 16.28
CA ILE A 143 -6.38 -8.38 17.53
C ILE A 143 -6.29 -6.94 18.02
N PRO A 144 -6.22 -6.70 19.35
CA PRO A 144 -6.01 -5.36 19.88
C PRO A 144 -4.70 -4.75 19.41
N ARG A 145 -4.73 -3.46 19.08
CA ARG A 145 -3.52 -2.68 18.76
C ARG A 145 -2.68 -2.44 20.01
N GLY A 146 -1.38 -2.23 19.85
CA GLY A 146 -0.46 -1.83 20.90
C GLY A 146 0.60 -2.88 21.23
N GLU A 147 1.22 -2.73 22.41
CA GLU A 147 2.28 -3.63 22.88
C GLU A 147 1.81 -5.09 22.92
N GLY A 148 2.73 -6.02 22.69
CA GLY A 148 2.42 -7.46 22.70
C GLY A 148 1.73 -7.94 21.41
N PHE A 149 1.95 -7.27 20.28
CA PHE A 149 1.38 -7.67 18.99
C PHE A 149 1.79 -9.10 18.62
N ALA A 150 3.08 -9.42 18.70
CA ALA A 150 3.58 -10.74 18.33
C ALA A 150 3.04 -11.83 19.24
N GLU A 151 2.99 -11.58 20.56
CA GLU A 151 2.44 -12.52 21.54
C GLU A 151 0.96 -12.83 21.28
N ARG A 152 0.15 -11.81 20.95
CA ARG A 152 -1.27 -12.02 20.61
C ARG A 152 -1.45 -12.84 19.34
N ILE A 153 -0.61 -12.60 18.32
CA ILE A 153 -0.62 -13.43 17.12
C ILE A 153 -0.26 -14.87 17.47
N ARG A 154 0.79 -15.10 18.29
CA ARG A 154 1.22 -16.44 18.69
C ARG A 154 0.20 -17.18 19.56
N GLN A 155 -0.68 -16.49 20.26
CA GLN A 155 -1.80 -17.11 20.99
C GLN A 155 -2.82 -17.74 20.03
N GLU A 156 -3.15 -17.07 18.94
CA GLU A 156 -4.10 -17.56 17.92
C GLU A 156 -3.40 -18.49 16.90
N PHE A 157 -2.16 -18.19 16.55
CA PHE A 157 -1.34 -18.91 15.59
C PHE A 157 0.01 -19.30 16.22
N PRO A 158 0.09 -20.41 16.97
CA PRO A 158 1.30 -20.77 17.75
C PRO A 158 2.58 -20.90 16.91
N ASN A 159 2.45 -21.30 15.64
CA ASN A 159 3.57 -21.39 14.70
C ASN A 159 3.94 -20.06 14.04
N GLY A 160 3.17 -18.98 14.28
CA GLY A 160 3.29 -17.70 13.63
C GLY A 160 2.54 -17.62 12.31
N VAL A 161 2.60 -16.44 11.69
CA VAL A 161 1.97 -16.13 10.40
C VAL A 161 2.94 -16.33 9.25
N ASP A 162 2.40 -16.55 8.04
CA ASP A 162 3.20 -16.72 6.82
C ASP A 162 3.84 -15.41 6.38
N GLY A 163 3.15 -14.27 6.60
CA GLY A 163 3.69 -12.97 6.26
C GLY A 163 3.15 -11.83 7.11
N ILE A 164 3.91 -10.72 7.13
CA ILE A 164 3.48 -9.45 7.75
C ILE A 164 3.64 -8.30 6.76
N ALA A 165 2.55 -7.53 6.59
CA ALA A 165 2.57 -6.21 5.96
C ALA A 165 2.56 -5.13 7.06
N ASP A 166 3.71 -4.54 7.35
CA ASP A 166 3.87 -3.59 8.45
C ASP A 166 3.66 -2.14 8.00
N GLY A 167 2.42 -1.68 8.09
CA GLY A 167 2.03 -0.29 7.84
C GLY A 167 2.11 0.62 9.06
N ALA A 168 2.17 0.07 10.27
CA ALA A 168 2.26 0.82 11.52
C ALA A 168 3.70 1.02 12.02
N LEU A 169 4.69 0.45 11.31
CA LEU A 169 6.12 0.53 11.65
C LEU A 169 6.44 -0.10 13.00
N LEU A 170 5.84 -1.25 13.28
CA LEU A 170 6.19 -2.03 14.47
C LEU A 170 7.59 -2.61 14.38
N ASN A 171 8.08 -2.82 13.15
CA ASN A 171 9.45 -3.25 12.86
C ASN A 171 9.85 -4.49 13.70
N GLU A 172 10.92 -4.38 14.49
CA GLU A 172 11.46 -5.47 15.33
C GLU A 172 10.40 -6.11 16.22
N SER A 173 9.47 -5.33 16.77
CA SER A 173 8.45 -5.83 17.71
C SER A 173 7.41 -6.76 17.07
N ALA A 174 7.33 -6.78 15.74
CA ALA A 174 6.42 -7.66 15.01
C ALA A 174 7.10 -8.94 14.48
N ILE A 175 8.44 -9.02 14.45
CA ILE A 175 9.17 -10.12 13.82
C ILE A 175 8.83 -11.47 14.46
N ASP A 176 8.66 -11.52 15.79
CA ASP A 176 8.36 -12.75 16.49
C ASP A 176 6.98 -13.34 16.14
N ALA A 177 6.11 -12.57 15.50
CA ALA A 177 4.85 -13.08 14.97
C ALA A 177 5.02 -13.89 13.69
N VAL A 178 6.10 -13.69 12.92
CA VAL A 178 6.36 -14.41 11.67
C VAL A 178 6.85 -15.83 11.97
N LYS A 179 6.40 -16.83 11.22
CA LYS A 179 6.94 -18.19 11.26
C LYS A 179 8.36 -18.26 10.70
N ASP A 180 9.10 -19.32 10.99
CA ASP A 180 10.38 -19.58 10.33
C ASP A 180 10.16 -19.76 8.82
N GLY A 181 11.01 -19.15 7.99
CA GLY A 181 10.87 -19.14 6.54
C GLY A 181 9.70 -18.27 6.00
N GLY A 182 9.05 -17.47 6.84
CA GLY A 182 8.01 -16.53 6.42
C GLY A 182 8.57 -15.23 5.85
N SER A 183 7.70 -14.28 5.52
CA SER A 183 8.08 -13.02 4.90
C SER A 183 7.57 -11.79 5.67
N PHE A 184 8.33 -10.71 5.58
CA PHE A 184 8.05 -9.44 6.26
C PHE A 184 8.31 -8.27 5.32
N THR A 185 7.34 -7.40 5.14
CA THR A 185 7.53 -6.14 4.40
C THR A 185 7.10 -4.93 5.22
N SER A 186 7.81 -3.82 5.05
CA SER A 186 7.51 -2.54 5.72
C SER A 186 7.55 -1.38 4.73
N VAL A 187 6.71 -0.37 4.97
CA VAL A 187 6.56 0.80 4.07
C VAL A 187 7.59 1.92 4.29
N ARG A 188 8.53 1.80 5.23
CA ARG A 188 9.49 2.87 5.58
C ARG A 188 10.95 2.42 5.65
N GLY A 189 11.31 1.38 4.91
CA GLY A 189 12.71 1.00 4.73
C GLY A 189 13.32 0.24 5.89
N PHE A 190 12.51 -0.39 6.72
CA PHE A 190 13.03 -1.31 7.74
C PHE A 190 13.72 -2.49 7.08
N LYS A 191 14.94 -2.77 7.55
CA LYS A 191 15.73 -3.93 7.15
C LYS A 191 15.98 -4.76 8.39
N GLY A 192 15.20 -5.83 8.54
CA GLY A 192 15.42 -6.76 9.66
C GLY A 192 16.80 -7.41 9.59
N GLU A 193 17.35 -7.74 10.75
CA GLU A 193 18.55 -8.58 10.81
C GLU A 193 18.19 -10.01 10.38
N PRO A 194 19.03 -10.69 9.57
CA PRO A 194 18.79 -12.06 9.12
C PRO A 194 18.56 -13.00 10.29
N GLN A 195 17.38 -13.62 10.36
CA GLN A 195 17.02 -14.57 11.40
C GLN A 195 15.92 -15.52 10.93
N ARG A 196 15.92 -16.74 11.43
CA ARG A 196 14.86 -17.74 11.22
C ARG A 196 14.43 -17.92 9.76
N GLU A 197 15.35 -17.68 8.81
CA GLU A 197 15.09 -17.74 7.36
C GLU A 197 13.93 -16.80 6.92
N ILE A 198 13.62 -15.75 7.69
CA ILE A 198 12.59 -14.76 7.35
C ILE A 198 13.12 -13.89 6.22
N GLU A 199 12.31 -13.74 5.17
CA GLU A 199 12.59 -12.81 4.07
C GLU A 199 12.12 -11.40 4.44
N PHE A 200 13.07 -10.45 4.53
CA PHE A 200 12.77 -9.03 4.81
C PHE A 200 12.83 -8.21 3.54
N THR A 201 11.72 -7.56 3.23
CA THR A 201 11.60 -6.66 2.08
C THR A 201 11.15 -5.27 2.51
N THR A 202 11.35 -4.30 1.63
CA THR A 202 10.86 -2.94 1.82
C THR A 202 9.95 -2.57 0.66
N THR A 203 8.72 -2.22 0.98
CA THR A 203 7.78 -1.71 -0.01
C THR A 203 8.09 -0.24 -0.30
N TRP A 204 8.49 0.04 -1.53
CA TRP A 204 8.80 1.39 -1.97
C TRP A 204 8.39 1.61 -3.41
N VAL A 205 7.31 2.34 -3.63
CA VAL A 205 6.84 2.70 -4.97
C VAL A 205 7.57 3.97 -5.41
N THR A 206 8.57 3.84 -6.28
CA THR A 206 9.40 4.96 -6.77
C THR A 206 9.32 5.20 -8.26
N ALA A 207 9.00 4.17 -9.02
CA ALA A 207 8.85 4.21 -10.46
C ALA A 207 7.98 3.04 -10.91
N TYR A 208 7.40 3.17 -12.09
CA TYR A 208 6.77 2.04 -12.76
C TYR A 208 7.84 1.29 -13.54
N ASP A 209 8.28 0.16 -13.03
CA ASP A 209 8.83 -0.89 -13.85
C ASP A 209 7.64 -1.77 -14.26
N CYS A 210 6.99 -1.41 -15.36
CA CYS A 210 5.95 -2.22 -15.99
C CYS A 210 6.58 -3.15 -17.01
#